data_8143a607ab0ed718414c2abf35f6853d
#
_entry.id   8143a607ab0ed718414c2abf35f6853d
#
_cell.length_a   1.000
_cell.length_b   1.000
_cell.length_c   1.000
_cell.angle_alpha   90.00
_cell.angle_beta   90.00
_cell.angle_gamma   90.00
#
_symmetry.space_group_name_H-M   'P 1'
#
loop_
_entity.id
_entity.type
_entity.pdbx_description
1 polymer ?
#
loop_
_entity_poly.entity_id
_entity_poly.type
_entity_poly.pdbx_seq_one_letter_code
_entity_poly.pdbx_strand_id
1 'polypeptide(L)'
;MSLLAVNPALKAGLFFKYLIILPDLPFEMYLWRAKDFQPVIMISSLSNTVFEKSIADYHVADNVDTTINNPYPKDKLEHLLYLKNWIDTVQWHLEDIIRNPAIDPVEALAIKRRIDSSNQERTDVVEYIDSYFLQQYAGIKPPSTASINTESPAWAIDRLSILALKIYHMRIEAERKDASPEHIAACQKKLAVLLEQRKDLSLAIDELLSDIEQGKKYMKVYKQMKMYNDPSLNPVLYQQQTPAANGA
;
A
#
# COMPACT_ATOMS: atom_id res chain seq x y z
N MET A 1 -15.99 -24.18 44.43
CA MET A 1 -14.74 -24.24 43.63
C MET A 1 -15.00 -25.18 42.46
N SER A 2 -15.24 -24.64 41.30
CA SER A 2 -15.35 -25.40 40.05
C SER A 2 -14.62 -24.61 38.99
N LEU A 3 -13.48 -25.14 38.54
CA LEU A 3 -12.69 -24.59 37.45
C LEU A 3 -13.49 -24.77 36.16
N LEU A 4 -13.95 -23.67 35.57
CA LEU A 4 -14.46 -23.64 34.20
C LEU A 4 -13.27 -23.77 33.25
N ALA A 5 -13.25 -24.86 32.49
CA ALA A 5 -12.31 -25.11 31.44
C ALA A 5 -12.46 -24.04 30.34
N VAL A 6 -11.46 -23.19 30.19
CA VAL A 6 -11.40 -22.16 29.16
C VAL A 6 -11.10 -22.84 27.82
N ASN A 7 -11.99 -22.63 26.85
CA ASN A 7 -11.88 -23.14 25.49
C ASN A 7 -10.54 -22.73 24.84
N PRO A 8 -9.74 -23.65 24.26
CA PRO A 8 -8.42 -23.36 23.67
C PRO A 8 -8.44 -22.39 22.48
N ALA A 9 -9.59 -22.15 21.86
CA ALA A 9 -9.75 -21.20 20.74
C ALA A 9 -9.62 -19.72 21.15
N LEU A 10 -9.57 -19.40 22.45
CA LEU A 10 -9.42 -18.04 22.98
C LEU A 10 -7.97 -17.64 23.30
N LYS A 11 -6.98 -18.38 22.82
CA LYS A 11 -5.54 -18.08 23.01
C LYS A 11 -4.95 -17.09 22.01
N ALA A 12 -5.74 -16.36 21.23
CA ALA A 12 -5.24 -15.23 20.45
C ALA A 12 -5.14 -13.99 21.36
N GLY A 13 -3.94 -13.67 21.79
CA GLY A 13 -3.60 -12.68 22.84
C GLY A 13 -3.91 -11.20 22.52
N LEU A 14 -4.80 -10.89 21.56
CA LEU A 14 -5.25 -9.53 21.25
C LEU A 14 -6.66 -9.20 21.77
N PHE A 15 -7.43 -10.18 22.24
CA PHE A 15 -8.83 -9.95 22.62
C PHE A 15 -9.04 -9.24 23.97
N PHE A 16 -8.01 -9.13 24.81
CA PHE A 16 -8.19 -8.62 26.18
C PHE A 16 -7.95 -7.12 26.37
N LYS A 17 -7.50 -6.38 25.35
CA LYS A 17 -7.14 -4.95 25.53
C LYS A 17 -8.33 -3.98 25.53
N TYR A 18 -9.52 -4.43 25.13
CA TYR A 18 -10.71 -3.57 25.00
C TYR A 18 -11.98 -4.10 25.70
N LEU A 19 -11.89 -5.20 26.43
CA LEU A 19 -13.01 -5.64 27.24
C LEU A 19 -13.03 -4.86 28.56
N ILE A 20 -13.73 -3.75 28.61
CA ILE A 20 -14.10 -3.11 29.89
C ILE A 20 -15.09 -4.07 30.53
N ILE A 21 -14.63 -4.88 31.47
CA ILE A 21 -15.47 -5.70 32.33
C ILE A 21 -16.18 -4.76 33.30
N LEU A 22 -17.45 -4.45 33.02
CA LEU A 22 -18.32 -3.79 33.98
C LEU A 22 -18.87 -4.89 34.89
N PRO A 23 -18.57 -4.92 36.20
CA PRO A 23 -18.82 -6.05 37.08
C PRO A 23 -20.31 -6.36 37.33
N ASP A 24 -21.23 -5.51 36.93
CA ASP A 24 -22.66 -5.59 37.30
C ASP A 24 -23.62 -5.92 36.16
N LEU A 25 -23.13 -6.38 34.99
CA LEU A 25 -23.98 -6.74 33.86
C LEU A 25 -24.30 -8.24 33.82
N PRO A 26 -25.56 -8.65 33.53
CA PRO A 26 -25.93 -10.05 33.36
C PRO A 26 -25.11 -10.70 32.20
N PHE A 27 -24.72 -11.97 32.40
CA PHE A 27 -23.93 -12.75 31.43
C PHE A 27 -24.55 -12.77 30.01
N GLU A 28 -25.88 -12.74 29.92
CA GLU A 28 -26.61 -12.67 28.64
C GLU A 28 -26.38 -11.38 27.88
N MET A 29 -26.12 -10.26 28.56
CA MET A 29 -25.75 -8.97 27.89
C MET A 29 -24.33 -9.00 27.34
N TYR A 30 -23.43 -9.79 27.91
CA TYR A 30 -22.09 -9.99 27.30
C TYR A 30 -22.18 -10.80 26.01
N LEU A 31 -23.08 -11.81 25.94
CA LEU A 31 -23.34 -12.60 24.74
C LEU A 31 -24.04 -11.77 23.63
N TRP A 32 -24.92 -10.85 24.00
CA TRP A 32 -25.60 -9.97 23.05
C TRP A 32 -24.61 -8.97 22.43
N ARG A 33 -23.75 -8.37 23.23
CA ARG A 33 -22.67 -7.47 22.77
C ARG A 33 -21.62 -8.17 21.91
N ALA A 34 -21.37 -9.46 22.15
CA ALA A 34 -20.45 -10.28 21.35
C ALA A 34 -21.03 -10.67 19.97
N LYS A 35 -22.36 -10.68 19.79
CA LYS A 35 -23.00 -10.97 18.50
C LYS A 35 -22.92 -9.82 17.50
N ASP A 36 -22.78 -8.57 17.98
CA ASP A 36 -22.64 -7.39 17.15
C ASP A 36 -21.18 -6.99 16.93
N PHE A 37 -20.23 -7.77 17.47
CA PHE A 37 -18.80 -7.52 17.30
C PHE A 37 -18.36 -8.03 15.93
N GLN A 38 -18.57 -7.22 14.91
CA GLN A 38 -17.84 -7.37 13.64
C GLN A 38 -16.36 -7.12 13.97
N PRO A 39 -15.45 -8.05 13.64
CA PRO A 39 -14.03 -7.81 13.84
C PRO A 39 -13.65 -6.55 13.03
N VAL A 40 -13.14 -5.54 13.70
CA VAL A 40 -12.59 -4.36 13.03
C VAL A 40 -11.40 -4.86 12.20
N ILE A 41 -11.60 -4.97 10.90
CA ILE A 41 -10.52 -5.32 9.98
C ILE A 41 -9.58 -4.11 9.94
N MET A 42 -8.37 -4.29 10.47
CA MET A 42 -7.33 -3.26 10.38
C MET A 42 -6.98 -3.01 8.92
N ILE A 43 -6.92 -1.74 8.52
CA ILE A 43 -6.66 -1.35 7.11
C ILE A 43 -5.31 -1.89 6.63
N SER A 44 -4.31 -1.92 7.50
CA SER A 44 -3.01 -2.48 7.16
C SER A 44 -3.07 -3.98 6.85
N SER A 45 -3.87 -4.74 7.60
CA SER A 45 -4.09 -6.17 7.37
C SER A 45 -4.82 -6.43 6.06
N LEU A 46 -5.88 -5.66 5.78
CA LEU A 46 -6.59 -5.69 4.51
C LEU A 46 -5.65 -5.39 3.35
N SER A 47 -4.86 -4.31 3.46
CA SER A 47 -3.90 -3.90 2.43
C SER A 47 -2.87 -4.99 2.14
N ASN A 48 -2.26 -5.58 3.18
CA ASN A 48 -1.30 -6.67 3.01
C ASN A 48 -1.93 -7.87 2.29
N THR A 49 -3.15 -8.27 2.68
CA THR A 49 -3.87 -9.39 2.04
C THR A 49 -4.13 -9.13 0.56
N VAL A 50 -4.60 -7.92 0.22
CA VAL A 50 -4.89 -7.53 -1.16
C VAL A 50 -3.60 -7.43 -1.98
N PHE A 51 -2.52 -6.91 -1.43
CA PHE A 51 -1.22 -6.81 -2.11
C PHE A 51 -0.63 -8.19 -2.38
N GLU A 52 -0.63 -9.08 -1.39
CA GLU A 52 -0.15 -10.46 -1.57
C GLU A 52 -0.94 -11.18 -2.67
N LYS A 53 -2.27 -10.97 -2.73
CA LYS A 53 -3.09 -11.52 -3.81
C LYS A 53 -2.76 -10.91 -5.17
N SER A 54 -2.61 -9.59 -5.27
CA SER A 54 -2.27 -8.90 -6.53
C SER A 54 -0.93 -9.38 -7.08
N ILE A 55 0.08 -9.50 -6.22
CA ILE A 55 1.40 -10.02 -6.59
C ILE A 55 1.30 -11.47 -7.08
N ALA A 56 0.57 -12.32 -6.38
CA ALA A 56 0.39 -13.71 -6.77
C ALA A 56 -0.33 -13.85 -8.12
N ASP A 57 -1.39 -13.07 -8.32
CA ASP A 57 -2.17 -13.10 -9.57
C ASP A 57 -1.33 -12.60 -10.78
N TYR A 58 -0.50 -11.57 -10.58
CA TYR A 58 0.40 -11.07 -11.63
C TYR A 58 1.40 -12.15 -12.06
N HIS A 59 2.04 -12.82 -11.12
CA HIS A 59 3.08 -13.82 -11.40
C HIS A 59 2.54 -15.16 -11.93
N VAL A 60 1.22 -15.29 -12.12
CA VAL A 60 0.66 -16.41 -12.92
C VAL A 60 1.07 -16.30 -14.38
N ALA A 61 1.01 -15.10 -14.97
CA ALA A 61 1.44 -14.83 -16.33
C ALA A 61 2.86 -14.28 -16.41
N ASP A 62 3.31 -13.58 -15.36
CA ASP A 62 4.62 -12.95 -15.18
C ASP A 62 5.06 -12.13 -16.42
N ASN A 63 4.15 -11.26 -16.88
CA ASN A 63 4.36 -10.48 -18.08
C ASN A 63 3.79 -9.07 -17.92
N VAL A 64 4.62 -8.05 -18.21
CA VAL A 64 4.27 -6.63 -18.11
C VAL A 64 3.12 -6.19 -19.02
N ASP A 65 2.75 -6.99 -20.01
CA ASP A 65 1.65 -6.73 -20.95
C ASP A 65 0.34 -7.42 -20.55
N THR A 66 0.35 -8.16 -19.44
CA THR A 66 -0.84 -8.84 -18.94
C THR A 66 -1.90 -7.83 -18.52
N THR A 67 -3.10 -7.97 -19.08
CA THR A 67 -4.25 -7.15 -18.69
C THR A 67 -4.68 -7.51 -17.28
N ILE A 68 -4.83 -6.50 -16.43
CA ILE A 68 -5.32 -6.67 -15.07
C ILE A 68 -6.73 -7.25 -15.04
N ASN A 69 -6.93 -8.27 -14.22
CA ASN A 69 -8.25 -8.82 -13.89
C ASN A 69 -8.51 -8.61 -12.38
N ASN A 70 -8.98 -7.41 -12.04
CA ASN A 70 -9.22 -7.04 -10.64
C ASN A 70 -10.47 -7.73 -10.11
N PRO A 71 -10.35 -8.62 -9.09
CA PRO A 71 -11.49 -9.39 -8.58
C PRO A 71 -12.43 -8.58 -7.67
N TYR A 72 -12.04 -7.36 -7.29
CA TYR A 72 -12.79 -6.55 -6.33
C TYR A 72 -13.73 -5.54 -7.03
N PRO A 73 -14.94 -5.31 -6.50
CA PRO A 73 -15.86 -4.29 -7.01
C PRO A 73 -15.24 -2.88 -7.00
N LYS A 74 -15.55 -2.07 -8.03
CA LYS A 74 -14.95 -0.75 -8.24
C LYS A 74 -15.21 0.27 -7.13
N ASP A 75 -16.28 0.09 -6.36
CA ASP A 75 -16.68 0.95 -5.24
C ASP A 75 -16.00 0.60 -3.92
N LYS A 76 -15.14 -0.41 -3.90
CA LYS A 76 -14.45 -0.89 -2.70
C LYS A 76 -13.00 -0.42 -2.64
N LEU A 77 -12.51 -0.20 -1.41
CA LEU A 77 -11.11 0.12 -1.16
C LEU A 77 -10.17 -0.96 -1.71
N GLU A 78 -10.56 -2.22 -1.59
CA GLU A 78 -9.80 -3.38 -2.08
C GLU A 78 -9.52 -3.27 -3.58
N HIS A 79 -10.44 -2.68 -4.36
CA HIS A 79 -10.23 -2.46 -5.78
C HIS A 79 -9.06 -1.48 -6.03
N LEU A 80 -9.02 -0.38 -5.30
CA LEU A 80 -7.94 0.61 -5.40
C LEU A 80 -6.61 0.03 -4.92
N LEU A 81 -6.62 -0.72 -3.82
CA LEU A 81 -5.42 -1.38 -3.29
C LEU A 81 -4.85 -2.40 -4.27
N TYR A 82 -5.70 -3.24 -4.86
CA TYR A 82 -5.29 -4.23 -5.85
C TYR A 82 -4.73 -3.58 -7.11
N LEU A 83 -5.43 -2.57 -7.65
CA LEU A 83 -4.98 -1.79 -8.80
C LEU A 83 -3.63 -1.12 -8.54
N LYS A 84 -3.49 -0.49 -7.36
CA LYS A 84 -2.25 0.17 -6.94
C LYS A 84 -1.06 -0.80 -6.93
N ASN A 85 -1.23 -1.95 -6.31
CA ASN A 85 -0.15 -2.94 -6.21
C ASN A 85 0.13 -3.61 -7.56
N TRP A 86 -0.87 -3.80 -8.42
CA TRP A 86 -0.68 -4.29 -9.79
C TRP A 86 0.21 -3.34 -10.60
N ILE A 87 -0.07 -2.02 -10.55
CA ILE A 87 0.74 -1.00 -11.22
C ILE A 87 2.18 -1.03 -10.69
N ASP A 88 2.37 -1.14 -9.37
CA ASP A 88 3.69 -1.25 -8.78
C ASP A 88 4.44 -2.49 -9.25
N THR A 89 3.75 -3.63 -9.37
CA THR A 89 4.33 -4.89 -9.83
C THR A 89 4.77 -4.80 -11.29
N VAL A 90 3.92 -4.29 -12.17
CA VAL A 90 4.27 -4.04 -13.57
C VAL A 90 5.47 -3.09 -13.67
N GLN A 91 5.46 -2.00 -12.92
CA GLN A 91 6.55 -1.04 -12.92
C GLN A 91 7.86 -1.65 -12.40
N TRP A 92 7.82 -2.51 -11.38
CA TRP A 92 8.99 -3.23 -10.90
C TRP A 92 9.67 -4.01 -12.03
N HIS A 93 8.92 -4.78 -12.79
CA HIS A 93 9.46 -5.57 -13.90
C HIS A 93 9.90 -4.69 -15.09
N LEU A 94 9.22 -3.58 -15.38
CA LEU A 94 9.71 -2.61 -16.39
C LEU A 94 11.06 -2.01 -15.98
N GLU A 95 11.23 -1.74 -14.67
CA GLU A 95 12.50 -1.27 -14.11
C GLU A 95 13.60 -2.33 -14.17
N ASP A 96 13.27 -3.61 -14.11
CA ASP A 96 14.24 -4.70 -14.33
C ASP A 96 14.63 -4.80 -15.81
N ILE A 97 13.67 -4.72 -16.73
CA ILE A 97 13.92 -4.78 -18.18
C ILE A 97 14.86 -3.66 -18.63
N ILE A 98 14.61 -2.40 -18.21
CA ILE A 98 15.40 -1.25 -18.64
C ILE A 98 16.85 -1.29 -18.13
N ARG A 99 17.12 -2.06 -17.07
CA ARG A 99 18.48 -2.25 -16.52
C ARG A 99 19.33 -3.27 -17.28
N ASN A 100 18.77 -3.95 -18.28
CA ASN A 100 19.55 -4.84 -19.14
C ASN A 100 20.59 -4.01 -19.92
N PRO A 101 21.90 -4.23 -19.71
CA PRO A 101 22.96 -3.45 -20.38
C PRO A 101 23.01 -3.67 -21.90
N ALA A 102 22.36 -4.72 -22.40
CA ALA A 102 22.27 -5.05 -23.81
C ALA A 102 20.95 -4.65 -24.47
N ILE A 103 20.09 -3.88 -23.77
CA ILE A 103 18.79 -3.45 -24.33
C ILE A 103 18.99 -2.53 -25.53
N ASP A 104 18.14 -2.70 -26.55
CA ASP A 104 18.10 -1.79 -27.69
C ASP A 104 17.73 -0.37 -27.26
N PRO A 105 18.41 0.70 -27.72
CA PRO A 105 18.13 2.08 -27.28
C PRO A 105 16.70 2.55 -27.61
N VAL A 106 16.07 2.09 -28.69
CA VAL A 106 14.69 2.46 -29.06
C VAL A 106 13.71 1.78 -28.10
N GLU A 107 13.96 0.51 -27.79
CA GLU A 107 13.18 -0.25 -26.80
C GLU A 107 13.35 0.38 -25.41
N ALA A 108 14.57 0.71 -25.00
CA ALA A 108 14.84 1.37 -23.73
C ALA A 108 14.04 2.69 -23.58
N LEU A 109 13.98 3.50 -24.63
CA LEU A 109 13.19 4.72 -24.62
C LEU A 109 11.68 4.45 -24.52
N ALA A 110 11.18 3.41 -25.18
CA ALA A 110 9.78 3.00 -25.08
C ALA A 110 9.44 2.54 -23.66
N ILE A 111 10.28 1.70 -23.05
CA ILE A 111 10.15 1.26 -21.65
C ILE A 111 10.21 2.44 -20.68
N LYS A 112 11.14 3.37 -20.87
CA LYS A 112 11.24 4.59 -20.03
C LYS A 112 9.94 5.41 -20.06
N ARG A 113 9.36 5.63 -21.24
CA ARG A 113 8.09 6.35 -21.39
C ARG A 113 6.93 5.61 -20.70
N ARG A 114 6.95 4.28 -20.77
CA ARG A 114 5.96 3.44 -20.09
C ARG A 114 6.09 3.53 -18.57
N ILE A 115 7.32 3.52 -18.03
CA ILE A 115 7.59 3.75 -16.60
C ILE A 115 7.07 5.14 -16.17
N ASP A 116 7.29 6.19 -16.97
CA ASP A 116 6.81 7.54 -16.67
C ASP A 116 5.27 7.62 -16.64
N SER A 117 4.59 6.96 -17.57
CA SER A 117 3.11 6.82 -17.56
C SER A 117 2.64 6.06 -16.34
N SER A 118 3.25 4.93 -16.03
CA SER A 118 2.95 4.10 -14.85
C SER A 118 3.12 4.89 -13.54
N ASN A 119 4.15 5.73 -13.43
CA ASN A 119 4.34 6.61 -12.27
C ASN A 119 3.21 7.64 -12.14
N GLN A 120 2.61 8.12 -13.24
CA GLN A 120 1.45 8.99 -13.20
C GLN A 120 0.22 8.22 -12.70
N GLU A 121 -0.08 7.09 -13.31
CA GLU A 121 -1.22 6.23 -12.93
C GLU A 121 -1.14 5.82 -11.46
N ARG A 122 0.05 5.44 -10.99
CA ARG A 122 0.31 5.12 -9.58
C ARG A 122 -0.05 6.27 -8.66
N THR A 123 0.35 7.50 -9.02
CA THR A 123 0.05 8.70 -8.23
C THR A 123 -1.45 8.99 -8.20
N ASP A 124 -2.12 8.84 -9.34
CA ASP A 124 -3.56 9.05 -9.45
C ASP A 124 -4.34 8.08 -8.56
N VAL A 125 -3.92 6.82 -8.49
CA VAL A 125 -4.53 5.82 -7.58
C VAL A 125 -4.28 6.17 -6.12
N VAL A 126 -3.11 6.68 -5.75
CA VAL A 126 -2.84 7.18 -4.37
C VAL A 126 -3.80 8.33 -4.04
N GLU A 127 -4.04 9.27 -4.96
CA GLU A 127 -5.01 10.36 -4.77
C GLU A 127 -6.46 9.84 -4.63
N TYR A 128 -6.82 8.76 -5.31
CA TYR A 128 -8.13 8.11 -5.12
C TYR A 128 -8.26 7.44 -3.76
N ILE A 129 -7.21 6.78 -3.27
CA ILE A 129 -7.18 6.21 -1.91
C ILE A 129 -7.28 7.33 -0.87
N ASP A 130 -6.61 8.47 -1.06
CA ASP A 130 -6.74 9.64 -0.19
C ASP A 130 -8.18 10.18 -0.20
N SER A 131 -8.82 10.23 -1.37
CA SER A 131 -10.21 10.66 -1.51
C SER A 131 -11.17 9.72 -0.75
N TYR A 132 -10.90 8.40 -0.77
CA TYR A 132 -11.64 7.44 0.03
C TYR A 132 -11.55 7.75 1.52
N PHE A 133 -10.34 7.98 2.06
CA PHE A 133 -10.17 8.30 3.48
C PHE A 133 -10.76 9.66 3.86
N LEU A 134 -10.66 10.68 2.99
CA LEU A 134 -11.32 11.96 3.21
C LEU A 134 -12.83 11.81 3.33
N GLN A 135 -13.44 10.98 2.50
CA GLN A 135 -14.88 10.69 2.58
C GLN A 135 -15.21 9.88 3.85
N GLN A 136 -14.40 8.89 4.18
CA GLN A 136 -14.59 8.05 5.37
C GLN A 136 -14.58 8.87 6.65
N TYR A 137 -13.70 9.87 6.75
CA TYR A 137 -13.52 10.71 7.94
C TYR A 137 -14.16 12.10 7.81
N ALA A 138 -15.02 12.35 6.80
CA ALA A 138 -15.64 13.66 6.56
C ALA A 138 -16.46 14.19 7.75
N GLY A 139 -16.99 13.31 8.60
CA GLY A 139 -17.76 13.67 9.81
C GLY A 139 -16.89 14.08 10.99
N ILE A 140 -15.59 13.83 10.96
CA ILE A 140 -14.66 14.13 12.06
C ILE A 140 -14.31 15.62 12.03
N LYS A 141 -14.59 16.33 13.11
CA LYS A 141 -14.21 17.74 13.32
C LYS A 141 -13.04 17.79 14.29
N PRO A 142 -11.80 17.85 13.82
CA PRO A 142 -10.65 17.83 14.71
C PRO A 142 -10.61 19.12 15.54
N PRO A 143 -10.26 19.05 16.84
CA PRO A 143 -10.05 20.23 17.68
C PRO A 143 -8.83 21.02 17.20
N SER A 144 -8.70 22.27 17.67
CA SER A 144 -7.52 23.13 17.34
C SER A 144 -6.19 22.57 17.81
N THR A 145 -6.21 21.62 18.73
CA THR A 145 -5.04 20.91 19.25
C THR A 145 -4.61 19.72 18.39
N ALA A 146 -5.42 19.34 17.40
CA ALA A 146 -5.08 18.25 16.49
C ALA A 146 -3.84 18.58 15.67
N SER A 147 -2.98 17.59 15.47
CA SER A 147 -1.76 17.74 14.68
C SER A 147 -1.92 17.18 13.26
N ILE A 148 -1.13 17.72 12.33
CA ILE A 148 -0.98 17.17 10.99
C ILE A 148 0.13 16.12 10.97
N ASN A 149 0.01 15.10 10.13
CA ASN A 149 1.07 14.13 9.87
C ASN A 149 1.90 14.55 8.64
N THR A 150 3.12 14.03 8.50
CA THR A 150 4.01 14.33 7.36
C THR A 150 3.51 13.77 6.04
N GLU A 151 2.76 12.67 6.08
CA GLU A 151 2.15 12.03 4.92
C GLU A 151 0.70 11.65 5.20
N SER A 152 -0.10 11.49 4.16
CA SER A 152 -1.46 10.97 4.28
C SER A 152 -1.46 9.46 4.48
N PRO A 153 -2.59 8.86 4.94
CA PRO A 153 -2.74 7.41 5.00
C PRO A 153 -2.48 6.71 3.66
N ALA A 154 -2.88 7.30 2.53
CA ALA A 154 -2.67 6.72 1.21
C ALA A 154 -1.19 6.65 0.84
N TRP A 155 -0.37 7.65 1.18
CA TRP A 155 1.07 7.60 0.96
C TRP A 155 1.77 6.58 1.84
N ALA A 156 1.30 6.38 3.07
CA ALA A 156 1.80 5.31 3.93
C ALA A 156 1.46 3.92 3.37
N ILE A 157 0.24 3.75 2.82
CA ILE A 157 -0.21 2.53 2.13
C ILE A 157 0.57 2.31 0.82
N ASP A 158 0.91 3.37 0.07
CA ASP A 158 1.79 3.30 -1.10
C ASP A 158 3.14 2.67 -0.73
N ARG A 159 3.74 3.12 0.36
CA ARG A 159 4.99 2.52 0.87
C ARG A 159 4.83 1.06 1.28
N LEU A 160 3.68 0.70 1.87
CA LEU A 160 3.38 -0.68 2.26
C LEU A 160 3.25 -1.59 1.02
N SER A 161 2.67 -1.09 -0.08
CA SER A 161 2.55 -1.81 -1.35
C SER A 161 3.93 -2.13 -1.95
N ILE A 162 4.83 -1.14 -2.01
CA ILE A 162 6.22 -1.34 -2.47
C ILE A 162 6.98 -2.30 -1.54
N LEU A 163 6.73 -2.23 -0.24
CA LEU A 163 7.36 -3.13 0.74
C LEU A 163 6.89 -4.58 0.55
N ALA A 164 5.62 -4.81 0.19
CA ALA A 164 5.11 -6.14 -0.13
C ALA A 164 5.85 -6.76 -1.33
N LEU A 165 6.11 -6.00 -2.39
CA LEU A 165 6.92 -6.42 -3.54
C LEU A 165 8.37 -6.75 -3.13
N LYS A 166 9.01 -5.89 -2.33
CA LYS A 166 10.36 -6.15 -1.82
C LYS A 166 10.44 -7.45 -1.03
N ILE A 167 9.43 -7.72 -0.20
CA ILE A 167 9.35 -8.97 0.57
C ILE A 167 9.19 -10.17 -0.35
N TYR A 168 8.32 -10.08 -1.36
CA TYR A 168 8.10 -11.14 -2.33
C TYR A 168 9.39 -11.51 -3.07
N HIS A 169 10.05 -10.55 -3.71
CA HIS A 169 11.27 -10.80 -4.46
C HIS A 169 12.44 -11.22 -3.56
N MET A 170 12.57 -10.63 -2.35
CA MET A 170 13.60 -11.03 -1.41
C MET A 170 13.40 -12.46 -0.88
N ARG A 171 12.15 -12.93 -0.77
CA ARG A 171 11.84 -14.31 -0.40
C ARG A 171 12.28 -15.28 -1.49
N ILE A 172 12.03 -14.95 -2.77
CA ILE A 172 12.52 -15.75 -3.91
C ILE A 172 14.04 -15.89 -3.85
N GLU A 173 14.77 -14.79 -3.64
CA GLU A 173 16.23 -14.82 -3.53
C GLU A 173 16.73 -15.58 -2.30
N ALA A 174 16.04 -15.50 -1.17
CA ALA A 174 16.38 -16.24 0.05
C ALA A 174 16.12 -17.75 -0.04
N GLU A 175 15.30 -18.19 -1.00
CA GLU A 175 14.90 -19.58 -1.23
C GLU A 175 15.54 -20.15 -2.54
N ARG A 176 16.37 -19.37 -3.21
CA ARG A 176 16.98 -19.72 -4.51
C ARG A 176 17.94 -20.90 -4.39
N LYS A 177 17.69 -21.98 -5.14
CA LYS A 177 18.41 -23.26 -5.02
C LYS A 177 19.78 -23.26 -5.71
N ASP A 178 19.99 -22.39 -6.68
CA ASP A 178 21.19 -22.25 -7.51
C ASP A 178 22.17 -21.18 -6.99
N ALA A 179 21.81 -20.50 -5.89
CA ALA A 179 22.65 -19.46 -5.27
C ALA A 179 23.62 -20.05 -4.23
N SER A 180 24.70 -19.32 -3.94
CA SER A 180 25.66 -19.72 -2.90
C SER A 180 25.02 -19.63 -1.49
N PRO A 181 25.48 -20.45 -0.53
CA PRO A 181 25.01 -20.36 0.86
C PRO A 181 25.16 -18.97 1.47
N GLU A 182 26.23 -18.24 1.12
CA GLU A 182 26.51 -16.88 1.59
C GLU A 182 25.47 -15.90 1.06
N HIS A 183 25.09 -16.02 -0.23
CA HIS A 183 24.04 -15.20 -0.84
C HIS A 183 22.68 -15.45 -0.14
N ILE A 184 22.31 -16.73 0.01
CA ILE A 184 21.06 -17.12 0.68
C ILE A 184 21.02 -16.55 2.11
N ALA A 185 22.09 -16.71 2.89
CA ALA A 185 22.17 -16.19 4.25
C ALA A 185 22.07 -14.65 4.30
N ALA A 186 22.66 -13.95 3.33
CA ALA A 186 22.54 -12.50 3.21
C ALA A 186 21.10 -12.06 2.86
N CYS A 187 20.44 -12.77 1.95
CA CYS A 187 19.05 -12.52 1.57
C CYS A 187 18.09 -12.83 2.72
N GLN A 188 18.30 -13.89 3.49
CA GLN A 188 17.51 -14.20 4.69
C GLN A 188 17.60 -13.09 5.74
N LYS A 189 18.80 -12.52 5.98
CA LYS A 189 18.95 -11.36 6.88
C LYS A 189 18.19 -10.14 6.39
N LYS A 190 18.26 -9.83 5.09
CA LYS A 190 17.51 -8.73 4.48
C LYS A 190 16.00 -8.97 4.58
N LEU A 191 15.53 -10.19 4.30
CA LEU A 191 14.13 -10.57 4.42
C LEU A 191 13.62 -10.36 5.85
N ALA A 192 14.39 -10.75 6.86
CA ALA A 192 13.99 -10.52 8.26
C ALA A 192 13.79 -9.03 8.58
N VAL A 193 14.68 -8.16 8.07
CA VAL A 193 14.52 -6.70 8.22
C VAL A 193 13.27 -6.18 7.49
N LEU A 194 13.00 -6.65 6.27
CA LEU A 194 11.80 -6.25 5.52
C LEU A 194 10.51 -6.68 6.23
N LEU A 195 10.50 -7.86 6.84
CA LEU A 195 9.36 -8.34 7.61
C LEU A 195 9.12 -7.51 8.88
N GLU A 196 10.17 -7.07 9.57
CA GLU A 196 10.04 -6.15 10.71
C GLU A 196 9.54 -4.78 10.25
N GLN A 197 10.09 -4.23 9.14
CA GLN A 197 9.59 -2.99 8.54
C GLN A 197 8.10 -3.07 8.19
N ARG A 198 7.62 -4.22 7.67
CA ARG A 198 6.20 -4.43 7.38
C ARG A 198 5.35 -4.35 8.64
N LYS A 199 5.80 -4.97 9.71
CA LYS A 199 5.12 -4.94 11.01
C LYS A 199 5.03 -3.52 11.56
N ASP A 200 6.15 -2.79 11.57
CA ASP A 200 6.21 -1.42 12.07
C ASP A 200 5.36 -0.47 11.24
N LEU A 201 5.46 -0.54 9.91
CA LEU A 201 4.66 0.30 9.01
C LEU A 201 3.16 -0.01 9.10
N SER A 202 2.80 -1.29 9.22
CA SER A 202 1.40 -1.70 9.42
C SER A 202 0.83 -1.14 10.72
N LEU A 203 1.57 -1.23 11.81
CA LEU A 203 1.17 -0.65 13.11
C LEU A 203 1.00 0.87 12.99
N ALA A 204 1.98 1.56 12.40
CA ALA A 204 1.96 3.02 12.26
C ALA A 204 0.78 3.51 11.38
N ILE A 205 0.40 2.76 10.34
CA ILE A 205 -0.78 3.06 9.51
C ILE A 205 -2.06 2.95 10.35
N ASP A 206 -2.22 1.86 11.10
CA ASP A 206 -3.42 1.63 11.90
C ASP A 206 -3.52 2.65 13.05
N GLU A 207 -2.41 3.02 13.67
CA GLU A 207 -2.34 4.10 14.68
C GLU A 207 -2.70 5.46 14.08
N LEU A 208 -2.19 5.79 12.87
CA LEU A 208 -2.52 7.03 12.18
C LEU A 208 -4.02 7.13 11.90
N LEU A 209 -4.64 6.06 11.38
CA LEU A 209 -6.07 6.03 11.10
C LEU A 209 -6.90 6.15 12.38
N SER A 210 -6.50 5.47 13.45
CA SER A 210 -7.12 5.60 14.77
C SER A 210 -6.99 7.02 15.34
N ASP A 211 -5.86 7.67 15.19
CA ASP A 211 -5.66 9.05 15.63
C ASP A 211 -6.50 10.06 14.83
N ILE A 212 -6.71 9.81 13.53
CA ILE A 212 -7.61 10.62 12.69
C ILE A 212 -9.05 10.41 13.14
N GLU A 213 -9.50 9.17 13.34
CA GLU A 213 -10.84 8.84 13.81
C GLU A 213 -11.16 9.47 15.16
N GLN A 214 -10.17 9.51 16.07
CA GLN A 214 -10.28 10.14 17.40
C GLN A 214 -10.11 11.66 17.37
N GLY A 215 -9.86 12.27 16.20
CA GLY A 215 -9.63 13.71 16.07
C GLY A 215 -8.30 14.21 16.66
N LYS A 216 -7.37 13.32 17.01
CA LYS A 216 -6.02 13.69 17.49
C LYS A 216 -5.15 14.21 16.35
N LYS A 217 -5.37 13.67 15.14
CA LYS A 217 -4.73 14.10 13.91
C LYS A 217 -5.78 14.46 12.87
N TYR A 218 -5.38 15.25 11.89
CA TYR A 218 -6.22 15.58 10.74
C TYR A 218 -5.49 15.37 9.43
N MET A 219 -6.26 15.07 8.37
CA MET A 219 -5.75 14.88 7.03
C MET A 219 -5.80 16.19 6.24
N LYS A 220 -4.71 16.46 5.52
CA LYS A 220 -4.72 17.37 4.36
C LYS A 220 -4.18 16.60 3.16
N VAL A 221 -4.91 16.69 2.08
CA VAL A 221 -4.52 16.05 0.83
C VAL A 221 -4.15 17.15 -0.16
N TYR A 222 -2.96 17.03 -0.73
CA TYR A 222 -2.47 17.92 -1.78
C TYR A 222 -2.25 17.09 -3.05
N LYS A 223 -2.78 17.58 -4.16
CA LYS A 223 -2.47 16.99 -5.46
C LYS A 223 -1.00 17.20 -5.78
N GLN A 224 -0.37 16.17 -6.34
CA GLN A 224 0.97 16.33 -6.88
C GLN A 224 0.94 17.19 -8.13
N MET A 225 1.55 18.37 -8.08
CA MET A 225 1.69 19.27 -9.22
C MET A 225 2.95 18.91 -10.00
N LYS A 226 2.90 17.85 -10.81
CA LYS A 226 4.03 17.39 -11.64
C LYS A 226 4.25 18.34 -12.80
N MET A 227 5.25 19.19 -12.69
CA MET A 227 5.55 20.23 -13.70
C MET A 227 6.28 19.67 -14.93
N TYR A 228 7.11 18.64 -14.77
CA TYR A 228 7.97 18.13 -15.85
C TYR A 228 7.21 17.39 -16.96
N ASN A 229 6.01 16.87 -16.69
CA ASN A 229 5.17 16.21 -17.70
C ASN A 229 4.23 17.20 -18.42
N ASP A 230 4.09 18.43 -17.92
CA ASP A 230 3.21 19.44 -18.51
C ASP A 230 3.97 20.20 -19.61
N PRO A 231 3.50 20.14 -20.88
CA PRO A 231 4.14 20.86 -21.98
C PRO A 231 4.23 22.38 -21.78
N SER A 232 3.35 22.97 -20.98
CA SER A 232 3.37 24.40 -20.70
C SER A 232 4.33 24.81 -19.59
N LEU A 233 4.74 23.86 -18.74
CA LEU A 233 5.58 24.10 -17.57
C LEU A 233 7.01 23.57 -17.72
N ASN A 234 7.25 22.66 -18.67
CA ASN A 234 8.58 22.12 -18.93
C ASN A 234 9.28 22.89 -20.05
N PRO A 235 10.39 23.62 -19.77
CA PRO A 235 11.11 24.43 -20.78
C PRO A 235 11.54 23.64 -22.02
N VAL A 236 11.95 22.38 -21.85
CA VAL A 236 12.35 21.51 -22.98
C VAL A 236 11.18 21.24 -23.92
N LEU A 237 9.95 21.17 -23.39
CA LEU A 237 8.76 20.87 -24.18
C LEU A 237 8.18 22.12 -24.82
N TYR A 238 8.06 23.28 -24.13
CA TYR A 238 7.49 24.48 -24.72
C TYR A 238 8.46 25.19 -25.66
N GLN A 239 9.79 25.11 -25.49
CA GLN A 239 10.77 25.68 -26.41
C GLN A 239 10.79 24.98 -27.77
N GLN A 240 10.45 23.68 -27.82
CA GLN A 240 10.32 22.95 -29.09
C GLN A 240 9.07 23.34 -29.89
N GLN A 241 8.07 23.96 -29.24
CA GLN A 241 6.83 24.42 -29.89
C GLN A 241 6.97 25.84 -30.51
N THR A 242 8.03 26.55 -30.18
CA THR A 242 8.31 27.86 -30.80
C THR A 242 8.96 27.60 -32.15
N PRO A 243 8.32 27.93 -33.31
CA PRO A 243 8.99 27.85 -34.60
C PRO A 243 10.23 28.71 -34.53
N ALA A 244 11.37 28.20 -35.01
CA ALA A 244 12.55 29.05 -35.21
C ALA A 244 12.09 30.27 -36.01
N ALA A 245 12.17 31.45 -35.40
CA ALA A 245 11.93 32.69 -36.12
C ALA A 245 12.87 32.69 -37.34
N ASN A 246 12.30 32.54 -38.54
CA ASN A 246 13.03 32.58 -39.78
C ASN A 246 13.80 33.89 -39.79
N GLY A 247 15.12 33.79 -39.60
CA GLY A 247 16.03 34.91 -39.75
C GLY A 247 15.88 35.47 -41.15
N ALA A 248 15.49 36.72 -41.21
CA ALA A 248 15.58 37.53 -42.41
C ALA A 248 17.04 37.88 -42.69
#